data_ae65ee98f74e78c85a14bb5918613064
#
_entry.id   ae65ee98f74e78c85a14bb5918613064
#
_cell.length_a   1.000
_cell.length_b   1.000
_cell.length_c   1.000
_cell.angle_alpha   90.00
_cell.angle_beta   90.00
_cell.angle_gamma   90.00
#
_symmetry.space_group_name_H-M   'P 1'
#
loop_
_entity.id
_entity.type
_entity.pdbx_description
1 polymer ?
#
loop_
_entity_poly.entity_id
_entity_poly.type
_entity_poly.pdbx_seq_one_letter_code
_entity_poly.pdbx_strand_id
1 'polypeptide(L)'
;MITRRNLLVGSAAAAALPFAPQISTAQEMGDWSFDPSSAFPHKDAFFPFEGTYFNSGAQHPMNRMARQAADRYLEYKKFASPSDYSSGDIRQRVRENYAQLINADVDEICFVGSTTVGENLILQALGIPGTPGRIVTDELHFVGSLPTYTELAKQGMDVVTIRASEDGSIDLEKYEQAITDETRLVAVSHVSMLNGFQHNLKELCKLAHAKGALVYADTVQSVGNTPIDVRDSGVDFTSAAGYKWLMGDMGMGLMSVRKDRLSSLRRPWYGSGQLARREHFGFPNPAGNGQVTEYEYRDSALGYFAMGTLANIVAAELDASLEYLLAAGVERIQAYRQPLIDHLQDELPRLGYANITPRGTGSALVSFRHDDAAALRKRLSAANITATVSGHYMRVAVSVFNDSNDVERLVKALA
;
A
#
# COMPACT_ATOMS: atom_id res chain seq x y z
N MET A 1 47.72 -15.55 -1.81
CA MET A 1 47.96 -14.27 -1.10
C MET A 1 47.64 -13.15 -2.09
N ILE A 2 46.43 -12.57 -1.98
CA ILE A 2 46.07 -11.38 -2.78
C ILE A 2 45.81 -10.29 -1.75
N THR A 3 46.66 -9.28 -1.79
CA THR A 3 46.75 -8.16 -0.86
C THR A 3 45.62 -7.15 -1.10
N ARG A 4 45.00 -6.72 0.02
CA ARG A 4 44.06 -5.60 0.11
C ARG A 4 44.77 -4.27 -0.14
N ARG A 5 44.89 -3.83 -1.39
CA ARG A 5 45.26 -2.45 -1.75
C ARG A 5 44.96 -2.27 -3.25
N ASN A 6 43.81 -1.69 -3.57
CA ASN A 6 43.50 -0.87 -4.77
C ASN A 6 41.99 -0.80 -4.98
N LEU A 7 41.35 -0.02 -4.11
CA LEU A 7 39.96 0.42 -4.29
C LEU A 7 39.78 1.80 -3.64
N LEU A 8 40.48 2.75 -4.19
CA LEU A 8 40.27 4.17 -3.92
C LEU A 8 40.90 4.92 -5.11
N VAL A 9 40.08 5.37 -6.03
CA VAL A 9 40.17 6.62 -6.81
C VAL A 9 39.01 6.61 -7.81
N GLY A 10 38.05 7.48 -7.58
CA GLY A 10 36.88 7.69 -8.45
C GLY A 10 35.84 8.62 -7.81
N SER A 11 36.28 9.60 -7.04
CA SER A 11 35.39 10.68 -6.60
C SER A 11 35.21 11.66 -7.77
N ALA A 12 34.14 11.49 -8.55
CA ALA A 12 33.65 12.54 -9.40
C ALA A 12 33.01 13.62 -8.50
N ALA A 13 33.64 14.79 -8.47
CA ALA A 13 33.10 15.98 -7.83
C ALA A 13 31.78 16.37 -8.52
N ALA A 14 30.66 16.08 -7.89
CA ALA A 14 29.40 16.69 -8.25
C ALA A 14 29.45 18.17 -7.86
N ALA A 15 29.42 19.05 -8.83
CA ALA A 15 29.28 20.48 -8.63
C ALA A 15 27.92 20.73 -7.92
N ALA A 16 27.96 21.10 -6.66
CA ALA A 16 26.81 21.55 -5.91
C ALA A 16 26.35 22.89 -6.48
N LEU A 17 25.23 22.88 -7.21
CA LEU A 17 24.48 24.10 -7.49
C LEU A 17 23.84 24.58 -6.19
N PRO A 18 23.87 25.88 -5.86
CA PRO A 18 23.23 26.40 -4.67
C PRO A 18 21.73 26.59 -4.92
N PHE A 19 20.95 25.52 -4.86
CA PHE A 19 19.52 25.60 -4.63
C PHE A 19 19.29 25.40 -3.12
N ALA A 20 19.27 26.51 -2.39
CA ALA A 20 18.62 26.51 -1.08
C ALA A 20 17.11 26.53 -1.35
N PRO A 21 16.35 25.47 -1.02
CA PRO A 21 14.91 25.59 -1.02
C PRO A 21 14.55 26.65 0.00
N GLN A 22 13.72 27.62 -0.40
CA GLN A 22 13.04 28.49 0.58
C GLN A 22 12.20 27.57 1.44
N ILE A 23 12.69 27.24 2.63
CA ILE A 23 11.88 26.59 3.66
C ILE A 23 10.85 27.64 4.04
N SER A 24 9.63 27.49 3.54
CA SER A 24 8.46 28.22 4.02
C SER A 24 8.39 28.00 5.53
N THR A 25 8.56 29.07 6.29
CA THR A 25 8.52 29.00 7.75
C THR A 25 7.13 28.58 8.19
N ALA A 26 7.03 27.87 9.31
CA ALA A 26 5.80 27.31 9.90
C ALA A 26 4.67 28.34 10.16
N GLN A 27 4.87 29.57 9.77
CA GLN A 27 3.98 30.71 10.02
C GLN A 27 2.86 30.87 8.98
N GLU A 28 2.84 30.09 7.88
CA GLU A 28 1.82 30.18 6.81
C GLU A 28 0.77 29.07 6.82
N MET A 29 0.80 28.18 7.79
CA MET A 29 -0.19 27.10 7.90
C MET A 29 -1.31 27.50 8.86
N GLY A 30 -2.21 28.38 8.41
CA GLY A 30 -3.52 28.53 9.04
C GLY A 30 -4.27 27.21 9.08
N ASP A 31 -5.27 27.06 9.97
CA ASP A 31 -6.13 25.88 10.04
C ASP A 31 -6.82 25.64 8.69
N TRP A 32 -6.20 24.84 7.85
CA TRP A 32 -6.79 24.44 6.58
C TRP A 32 -7.75 23.26 6.84
N SER A 33 -8.95 23.35 6.30
CA SER A 33 -9.94 22.29 6.36
C SER A 33 -10.37 21.88 4.96
N PHE A 34 -10.62 20.60 4.76
CA PHE A 34 -11.12 20.06 3.51
C PHE A 34 -12.64 20.27 3.41
N ASP A 35 -13.11 20.83 2.28
CA ASP A 35 -14.52 20.88 1.94
C ASP A 35 -14.91 19.63 1.14
N PRO A 36 -15.71 18.69 1.71
CA PRO A 36 -16.15 17.48 1.01
C PRO A 36 -16.97 17.74 -0.26
N SER A 37 -17.56 18.94 -0.40
CA SER A 37 -18.33 19.34 -1.57
C SER A 37 -17.45 19.88 -2.71
N SER A 38 -16.16 20.10 -2.46
CA SER A 38 -15.23 20.64 -3.46
C SER A 38 -15.16 19.77 -4.70
N ALA A 39 -15.01 20.42 -5.85
CA ALA A 39 -14.83 19.73 -7.13
C ALA A 39 -13.38 19.31 -7.33
N PHE A 40 -13.15 18.17 -7.98
CA PHE A 40 -11.83 17.80 -8.45
C PHE A 40 -11.32 18.74 -9.57
N PRO A 41 -10.00 18.97 -9.69
CA PRO A 41 -8.93 18.37 -8.87
C PRO A 41 -8.78 19.03 -7.50
N HIS A 42 -8.41 18.28 -6.50
CA HIS A 42 -8.16 18.78 -5.13
C HIS A 42 -6.72 19.31 -4.98
N LYS A 43 -6.26 20.20 -5.86
CA LYS A 43 -4.88 20.74 -5.83
C LYS A 43 -4.57 21.51 -4.55
N ASP A 44 -5.54 22.21 -4.00
CA ASP A 44 -5.44 22.99 -2.76
C ASP A 44 -5.32 22.14 -1.49
N ALA A 45 -5.74 20.86 -1.57
CA ALA A 45 -5.51 19.91 -0.48
C ALA A 45 -4.04 19.51 -0.32
N PHE A 46 -3.19 19.88 -1.27
CA PHE A 46 -1.76 19.57 -1.28
C PHE A 46 -0.90 20.84 -1.29
N PHE A 47 0.39 20.67 -1.09
CA PHE A 47 1.36 21.74 -1.28
C PHE A 47 1.64 21.92 -2.78
N PRO A 48 1.96 23.15 -3.24
CA PRO A 48 2.24 23.40 -4.64
C PRO A 48 3.36 22.52 -5.19
N PHE A 49 3.12 21.91 -6.34
CA PHE A 49 4.14 21.15 -7.07
C PHE A 49 4.94 22.07 -7.97
N GLU A 50 6.27 21.89 -8.01
CA GLU A 50 7.13 22.63 -8.95
C GLU A 50 6.95 22.19 -10.42
N GLY A 51 6.20 21.10 -10.66
CA GLY A 51 5.95 20.55 -11.98
C GLY A 51 4.71 19.67 -11.99
N THR A 52 4.66 18.70 -12.88
CA THR A 52 3.59 17.71 -12.94
C THR A 52 4.03 16.41 -12.28
N TYR A 53 3.28 15.94 -11.29
CA TYR A 53 3.60 14.75 -10.53
C TYR A 53 2.66 13.59 -10.86
N PHE A 54 3.18 12.54 -11.51
CA PHE A 54 2.49 11.32 -11.88
C PHE A 54 3.11 10.07 -11.22
N ASN A 55 3.63 10.20 -9.99
CA ASN A 55 4.34 9.09 -9.35
C ASN A 55 3.73 8.67 -8.00
N SER A 56 2.45 8.96 -7.77
CA SER A 56 1.73 8.58 -6.54
C SER A 56 1.71 7.07 -6.28
N GLY A 57 1.84 6.24 -7.31
CA GLY A 57 2.00 4.79 -7.18
C GLY A 57 3.36 4.34 -6.60
N ALA A 58 4.37 5.23 -6.55
CA ALA A 58 5.63 4.99 -5.83
C ALA A 58 5.56 5.56 -4.41
N GLN A 59 5.24 6.85 -4.30
CA GLN A 59 5.00 7.56 -3.03
C GLN A 59 3.97 8.65 -3.28
N HIS A 60 2.95 8.73 -2.44
CA HIS A 60 1.96 9.80 -2.54
C HIS A 60 2.46 11.05 -1.81
N PRO A 61 2.29 12.25 -2.38
CA PRO A 61 2.55 13.49 -1.66
C PRO A 61 1.66 13.63 -0.43
N MET A 62 2.20 14.22 0.64
CA MET A 62 1.47 14.51 1.86
C MET A 62 0.40 15.58 1.61
N ASN A 63 -0.82 15.36 2.08
CA ASN A 63 -1.86 16.37 2.07
C ASN A 63 -1.73 17.34 3.28
N ARG A 64 -2.43 18.49 3.23
CA ARG A 64 -2.35 19.51 4.27
C ARG A 64 -2.91 19.04 5.62
N MET A 65 -3.97 18.22 5.62
CA MET A 65 -4.55 17.67 6.86
C MET A 65 -3.56 16.73 7.58
N ALA A 66 -2.88 15.85 6.82
CA ALA A 66 -1.84 14.98 7.37
C ALA A 66 -0.69 15.79 7.96
N ARG A 67 -0.23 16.85 7.27
CA ARG A 67 0.82 17.73 7.77
C ARG A 67 0.40 18.41 9.08
N GLN A 68 -0.80 18.96 9.17
CA GLN A 68 -1.31 19.55 10.39
C GLN A 68 -1.40 18.54 11.55
N ALA A 69 -1.81 17.31 11.25
CA ALA A 69 -1.87 16.23 12.26
C ALA A 69 -0.47 15.85 12.76
N ALA A 70 0.52 15.77 11.87
CA ALA A 70 1.92 15.54 12.23
C ALA A 70 2.46 16.69 13.11
N ASP A 71 2.18 17.95 12.75
CA ASP A 71 2.61 19.13 13.52
C ASP A 71 1.99 19.14 14.93
N ARG A 72 0.69 18.80 15.08
CA ARG A 72 0.05 18.63 16.40
C ARG A 72 0.72 17.54 17.24
N TYR A 73 1.08 16.42 16.62
CA TYR A 73 1.82 15.35 17.31
C TYR A 73 3.20 15.85 17.76
N LEU A 74 3.93 16.57 16.91
CA LEU A 74 5.27 17.09 17.22
C LEU A 74 5.23 18.11 18.35
N GLU A 75 4.22 18.98 18.42
CA GLU A 75 4.02 19.91 19.55
C GLU A 75 3.73 19.16 20.86
N TYR A 76 2.86 18.16 20.84
CA TYR A 76 2.65 17.27 21.98
C TYR A 76 3.97 16.61 22.41
N LYS A 77 4.70 16.02 21.45
CA LYS A 77 5.96 15.31 21.72
C LYS A 77 7.04 16.21 22.32
N LYS A 78 7.09 17.47 21.89
CA LYS A 78 8.07 18.48 22.31
C LYS A 78 8.01 18.75 23.80
N PHE A 79 6.83 18.80 24.37
CA PHE A 79 6.65 19.14 25.78
C PHE A 79 6.32 17.94 26.67
N ALA A 80 6.03 16.77 26.09
CA ALA A 80 5.50 15.60 26.79
C ALA A 80 4.33 15.98 27.73
N SER A 81 3.63 17.07 27.40
CA SER A 81 2.56 17.60 28.23
C SER A 81 1.33 16.69 28.11
N PRO A 82 0.64 16.38 29.21
CA PRO A 82 -0.69 15.82 29.15
C PRO A 82 -1.63 16.88 28.57
N SER A 83 -1.73 16.90 27.26
CA SER A 83 -2.72 17.65 26.51
C SER A 83 -3.85 16.69 26.13
N ASP A 84 -4.84 17.18 25.46
CA ASP A 84 -5.95 16.40 24.90
C ASP A 84 -5.49 15.42 23.79
N TYR A 85 -4.19 15.25 23.58
CA TYR A 85 -3.63 14.37 22.59
C TYR A 85 -3.56 12.92 23.08
N SER A 86 -4.39 12.06 22.51
CA SER A 86 -4.40 10.61 22.80
C SER A 86 -3.94 9.80 21.59
N SER A 87 -2.71 9.30 21.64
CA SER A 87 -2.22 8.38 20.60
C SER A 87 -3.03 7.07 20.54
N GLY A 88 -3.69 6.68 21.63
CA GLY A 88 -4.57 5.50 21.69
C GLY A 88 -5.82 5.71 20.83
N ASP A 89 -6.47 6.84 21.01
CA ASP A 89 -7.71 7.19 20.29
C ASP A 89 -7.43 7.42 18.80
N ILE A 90 -6.29 8.05 18.47
CA ILE A 90 -5.86 8.22 17.07
C ILE A 90 -5.69 6.86 16.39
N ARG A 91 -4.98 5.91 17.02
CA ARG A 91 -4.83 4.57 16.44
C ARG A 91 -6.15 3.82 16.32
N GLN A 92 -7.09 4.05 17.24
CA GLN A 92 -8.43 3.47 17.14
C GLN A 92 -9.19 4.05 15.95
N ARG A 93 -9.20 5.38 15.76
CA ARG A 93 -9.84 6.03 14.61
C ARG A 93 -9.21 5.61 13.28
N VAL A 94 -7.89 5.48 13.20
CA VAL A 94 -7.21 4.95 12.00
C VAL A 94 -7.78 3.59 11.61
N ARG A 95 -8.00 2.69 12.57
CA ARG A 95 -8.58 1.36 12.29
C ARG A 95 -10.04 1.46 11.88
N GLU A 96 -10.82 2.30 12.55
CA GLU A 96 -12.25 2.53 12.26
C GLU A 96 -12.41 3.12 10.85
N ASN A 97 -11.66 4.18 10.53
CA ASN A 97 -11.69 4.83 9.23
C ASN A 97 -11.23 3.88 8.10
N TYR A 98 -10.20 3.07 8.35
CA TYR A 98 -9.76 2.09 7.37
C TYR A 98 -10.78 0.96 7.19
N ALA A 99 -11.39 0.48 8.27
CA ALA A 99 -12.45 -0.52 8.20
C ALA A 99 -13.65 -0.01 7.39
N GLN A 100 -14.05 1.25 7.62
CA GLN A 100 -15.10 1.89 6.82
C GLN A 100 -14.70 1.99 5.34
N LEU A 101 -13.44 2.35 5.04
CA LEU A 101 -12.92 2.53 3.68
C LEU A 101 -12.98 1.23 2.84
N ILE A 102 -12.87 0.07 3.46
CA ILE A 102 -12.83 -1.24 2.80
C ILE A 102 -14.07 -2.12 3.11
N ASN A 103 -15.08 -1.60 3.80
CA ASN A 103 -16.26 -2.33 4.28
C ASN A 103 -15.91 -3.55 5.15
N ALA A 104 -15.06 -3.36 6.17
CA ALA A 104 -14.67 -4.37 7.17
C ALA A 104 -15.21 -4.02 8.57
N ASP A 105 -15.11 -4.96 9.53
CA ASP A 105 -15.25 -4.65 10.95
C ASP A 105 -13.91 -4.17 11.52
N VAL A 106 -13.95 -3.25 12.49
CA VAL A 106 -12.74 -2.74 13.15
C VAL A 106 -11.92 -3.84 13.83
N ASP A 107 -12.58 -4.91 14.28
CA ASP A 107 -11.92 -6.09 14.87
C ASP A 107 -11.13 -6.92 13.86
N GLU A 108 -11.38 -6.74 12.58
CA GLU A 108 -10.65 -7.36 11.49
C GLU A 108 -9.38 -6.59 11.11
N ILE A 109 -9.18 -5.37 11.66
CA ILE A 109 -8.09 -4.48 11.27
C ILE A 109 -6.95 -4.48 12.29
N CYS A 110 -5.72 -4.61 11.78
CA CYS A 110 -4.50 -4.42 12.57
C CYS A 110 -3.45 -3.64 11.79
N PHE A 111 -2.45 -3.11 12.53
CA PHE A 111 -1.30 -2.42 11.94
C PHE A 111 -0.21 -3.41 11.54
N VAL A 112 0.47 -3.10 10.45
CA VAL A 112 1.68 -3.78 9.98
C VAL A 112 2.75 -2.75 9.62
N GLY A 113 4.03 -3.16 9.58
CA GLY A 113 5.12 -2.26 9.20
C GLY A 113 5.17 -1.97 7.69
N SER A 114 4.67 -2.90 6.89
CA SER A 114 4.58 -2.80 5.43
C SER A 114 3.70 -3.94 4.89
N THR A 115 3.33 -3.89 3.60
CA THR A 115 2.68 -5.02 2.90
C THR A 115 3.48 -6.30 3.01
N THR A 116 4.79 -6.24 2.80
CA THR A 116 5.68 -7.41 2.92
C THR A 116 5.62 -8.04 4.31
N VAL A 117 5.57 -7.23 5.38
CA VAL A 117 5.41 -7.75 6.75
C VAL A 117 4.05 -8.42 6.89
N GLY A 118 2.97 -7.79 6.42
CA GLY A 118 1.61 -8.36 6.47
C GLY A 118 1.53 -9.71 5.77
N GLU A 119 2.04 -9.81 4.56
CA GLU A 119 2.06 -11.03 3.77
C GLU A 119 2.84 -12.16 4.47
N ASN A 120 4.05 -11.88 4.97
CA ASN A 120 4.84 -12.86 5.71
C ASN A 120 4.16 -13.31 7.03
N LEU A 121 3.44 -12.41 7.71
CA LEU A 121 2.67 -12.76 8.88
C LEU A 121 1.52 -13.71 8.55
N ILE A 122 0.83 -13.51 7.43
CA ILE A 122 -0.21 -14.41 6.96
C ILE A 122 0.37 -15.79 6.61
N LEU A 123 1.48 -15.84 5.87
CA LEU A 123 2.18 -17.09 5.59
C LEU A 123 2.52 -17.86 6.88
N GLN A 124 3.12 -17.19 7.87
CA GLN A 124 3.43 -17.78 9.16
C GLN A 124 2.19 -18.22 9.93
N ALA A 125 1.13 -17.41 9.93
CA ALA A 125 -0.14 -17.73 10.59
C ALA A 125 -0.82 -18.96 9.98
N LEU A 126 -0.65 -19.16 8.68
CA LEU A 126 -1.08 -20.37 7.96
C LEU A 126 -0.15 -21.57 8.18
N GLY A 127 0.97 -21.39 8.88
CA GLY A 127 1.96 -22.44 9.11
C GLY A 127 2.79 -22.79 7.88
N ILE A 128 2.91 -21.88 6.93
CA ILE A 128 3.73 -22.04 5.72
C ILE A 128 5.19 -21.63 6.06
N PRO A 129 6.21 -22.40 5.68
CA PRO A 129 6.19 -23.62 4.86
C PRO A 129 6.00 -24.93 5.64
N GLY A 130 5.83 -24.90 6.97
CA GLY A 130 5.81 -26.08 7.81
C GLY A 130 4.62 -27.05 7.57
N THR A 131 3.60 -26.61 6.83
CA THR A 131 2.47 -27.45 6.41
C THR A 131 2.46 -27.53 4.90
N PRO A 132 2.48 -28.74 4.29
CA PRO A 132 2.48 -28.93 2.85
C PRO A 132 1.21 -28.39 2.19
N GLY A 133 1.27 -28.18 0.88
CA GLY A 133 0.17 -27.73 0.04
C GLY A 133 0.64 -26.80 -1.06
N ARG A 134 -0.29 -26.38 -1.91
CA ARG A 134 -0.02 -25.51 -3.06
C ARG A 134 -0.24 -24.04 -2.69
N ILE A 135 0.60 -23.17 -3.24
CA ILE A 135 0.39 -21.73 -3.31
C ILE A 135 0.26 -21.34 -4.78
N VAL A 136 -0.77 -20.58 -5.12
CA VAL A 136 -0.94 -19.99 -6.45
C VAL A 136 -0.71 -18.48 -6.36
N THR A 137 0.16 -17.98 -7.22
CA THR A 137 0.42 -16.54 -7.39
C THR A 137 0.54 -16.22 -8.87
N ASP A 138 0.83 -14.98 -9.21
CA ASP A 138 1.01 -14.55 -10.60
C ASP A 138 2.20 -13.60 -10.76
N GLU A 139 2.64 -13.40 -12.01
CA GLU A 139 3.78 -12.53 -12.31
C GLU A 139 3.49 -11.03 -12.19
N LEU A 140 2.20 -10.65 -12.10
CA LEU A 140 1.76 -9.27 -11.87
C LEU A 140 1.64 -8.93 -10.38
N HIS A 141 1.82 -9.91 -9.50
CA HIS A 141 1.94 -9.67 -8.07
C HIS A 141 3.16 -8.79 -7.77
N PHE A 142 3.21 -8.20 -6.56
CA PHE A 142 4.29 -7.29 -6.18
C PHE A 142 5.66 -7.92 -6.41
N VAL A 143 6.50 -7.28 -7.21
CA VAL A 143 7.83 -7.80 -7.57
C VAL A 143 8.72 -8.07 -6.36
N GLY A 144 8.50 -7.37 -5.25
CA GLY A 144 9.20 -7.61 -3.97
C GLY A 144 8.67 -8.83 -3.20
N SER A 145 7.46 -9.32 -3.50
CA SER A 145 6.89 -10.52 -2.89
C SER A 145 7.25 -11.80 -3.66
N LEU A 146 7.48 -11.73 -4.97
CA LEU A 146 7.80 -12.90 -5.80
C LEU A 146 9.03 -13.71 -5.31
N PRO A 147 10.12 -13.07 -4.80
CA PRO A 147 11.20 -13.82 -4.17
C PRO A 147 10.76 -14.69 -2.98
N THR A 148 9.77 -14.25 -2.19
CA THR A 148 9.25 -15.06 -1.06
C THR A 148 8.70 -16.38 -1.56
N TYR A 149 7.91 -16.37 -2.63
CA TYR A 149 7.34 -17.60 -3.23
C TYR A 149 8.41 -18.47 -3.88
N THR A 150 9.43 -17.85 -4.48
CA THR A 150 10.61 -18.56 -4.98
C THR A 150 11.36 -19.28 -3.85
N GLU A 151 11.57 -18.63 -2.72
CA GLU A 151 12.23 -19.25 -1.56
C GLU A 151 11.35 -20.35 -0.93
N LEU A 152 10.04 -20.17 -0.87
CA LEU A 152 9.12 -21.21 -0.42
C LEU A 152 9.15 -22.46 -1.33
N ALA A 153 9.24 -22.25 -2.65
CA ALA A 153 9.39 -23.36 -3.60
C ALA A 153 10.72 -24.12 -3.37
N LYS A 154 11.83 -23.44 -3.10
CA LYS A 154 13.10 -24.08 -2.73
C LYS A 154 13.03 -24.88 -1.43
N GLN A 155 12.12 -24.52 -0.53
CA GLN A 155 11.85 -25.24 0.71
C GLN A 155 10.84 -26.39 0.54
N GLY A 156 10.43 -26.68 -0.68
CA GLY A 156 9.56 -27.83 -1.02
C GLY A 156 8.07 -27.52 -1.07
N MET A 157 7.66 -26.24 -1.01
CA MET A 157 6.28 -25.87 -1.29
C MET A 157 5.96 -25.99 -2.78
N ASP A 158 4.78 -26.49 -3.11
CA ASP A 158 4.26 -26.47 -4.48
C ASP A 158 3.77 -25.05 -4.81
N VAL A 159 4.57 -24.28 -5.55
CA VAL A 159 4.26 -22.91 -5.94
C VAL A 159 4.00 -22.83 -7.44
N VAL A 160 2.82 -22.38 -7.81
CA VAL A 160 2.41 -22.12 -9.19
C VAL A 160 2.36 -20.60 -9.41
N THR A 161 3.16 -20.11 -10.37
CA THR A 161 3.14 -18.70 -10.79
C THR A 161 2.49 -18.57 -12.16
N ILE A 162 1.32 -17.97 -12.21
CA ILE A 162 0.56 -17.75 -13.45
C ILE A 162 1.19 -16.62 -14.26
N ARG A 163 1.29 -16.83 -15.59
CA ARG A 163 1.79 -15.81 -16.52
C ARG A 163 0.66 -14.96 -17.07
N ALA A 164 0.92 -13.67 -17.20
CA ALA A 164 0.02 -12.74 -17.88
C ALA A 164 -0.13 -13.11 -19.38
N SER A 165 -1.24 -12.73 -19.94
CA SER A 165 -1.50 -12.78 -21.38
C SER A 165 -0.77 -11.64 -22.09
N GLU A 166 -0.70 -11.66 -23.42
CA GLU A 166 0.02 -10.65 -24.22
C GLU A 166 -0.51 -9.22 -24.03
N ASP A 167 -1.80 -9.10 -23.72
CA ASP A 167 -2.46 -7.83 -23.42
C ASP A 167 -2.18 -7.31 -22.00
N GLY A 168 -1.41 -8.05 -21.19
CA GLY A 168 -1.08 -7.69 -19.81
C GLY A 168 -2.15 -8.06 -18.79
N SER A 169 -3.18 -8.84 -19.14
CA SER A 169 -4.19 -9.38 -18.23
C SER A 169 -3.84 -10.77 -17.72
N ILE A 170 -4.57 -11.22 -16.70
CA ILE A 170 -4.55 -12.62 -16.26
C ILE A 170 -6.00 -13.12 -16.21
N ASP A 171 -6.28 -14.11 -17.06
CA ASP A 171 -7.60 -14.71 -17.16
C ASP A 171 -7.94 -15.57 -15.95
N LEU A 172 -9.18 -15.52 -15.50
CA LEU A 172 -9.67 -16.36 -14.40
C LEU A 172 -9.56 -17.86 -14.70
N GLU A 173 -9.66 -18.27 -15.96
CA GLU A 173 -9.49 -19.66 -16.38
C GLU A 173 -8.10 -20.22 -16.01
N LYS A 174 -7.04 -19.39 -16.05
CA LYS A 174 -5.71 -19.80 -15.62
C LYS A 174 -5.67 -20.10 -14.12
N TYR A 175 -6.41 -19.34 -13.32
CA TYR A 175 -6.58 -19.63 -11.88
C TYR A 175 -7.39 -20.88 -11.65
N GLU A 176 -8.48 -21.07 -12.38
CA GLU A 176 -9.31 -22.29 -12.29
C GLU A 176 -8.49 -23.55 -12.56
N GLN A 177 -7.56 -23.51 -13.52
CA GLN A 177 -6.66 -24.63 -13.83
C GLN A 177 -5.55 -24.81 -12.77
N ALA A 178 -5.07 -23.74 -12.15
CA ALA A 178 -3.97 -23.76 -11.18
C ALA A 178 -4.43 -24.15 -9.77
N ILE A 179 -5.65 -23.74 -9.37
CA ILE A 179 -6.22 -23.98 -8.04
C ILE A 179 -6.78 -25.39 -7.95
N THR A 180 -6.28 -26.17 -7.01
CA THR A 180 -6.70 -27.55 -6.74
C THR A 180 -7.15 -27.70 -5.28
N ASP A 181 -7.67 -28.87 -4.91
CA ASP A 181 -8.07 -29.17 -3.52
C ASP A 181 -6.85 -29.17 -2.55
N GLU A 182 -5.62 -29.20 -3.08
CA GLU A 182 -4.38 -29.05 -2.30
C GLU A 182 -3.93 -27.58 -2.15
N THR A 183 -4.61 -26.65 -2.83
CA THR A 183 -4.25 -25.24 -2.76
C THR A 183 -4.65 -24.67 -1.40
N ARG A 184 -3.69 -24.07 -0.73
CA ARG A 184 -3.90 -23.45 0.58
C ARG A 184 -4.07 -21.94 0.51
N LEU A 185 -3.34 -21.31 -0.42
CA LEU A 185 -3.31 -19.86 -0.56
C LEU A 185 -3.25 -19.48 -2.03
N VAL A 186 -4.07 -18.50 -2.40
CA VAL A 186 -3.92 -17.70 -3.62
C VAL A 186 -3.46 -16.33 -3.18
N ALA A 187 -2.28 -15.87 -3.66
CA ALA A 187 -1.68 -14.61 -3.25
C ALA A 187 -1.45 -13.72 -4.48
N VAL A 188 -2.11 -12.56 -4.49
CA VAL A 188 -2.11 -11.63 -5.64
C VAL A 188 -2.01 -10.18 -5.19
N SER A 189 -1.61 -9.29 -6.09
CA SER A 189 -1.88 -7.86 -5.94
C SER A 189 -3.24 -7.52 -6.52
N HIS A 190 -4.15 -6.93 -5.76
CA HIS A 190 -5.45 -6.51 -6.29
C HIS A 190 -5.30 -5.61 -7.53
N VAL A 191 -4.38 -4.65 -7.46
CA VAL A 191 -3.94 -3.86 -8.62
C VAL A 191 -2.43 -4.02 -8.78
N SER A 192 -2.01 -4.44 -9.96
CA SER A 192 -0.59 -4.61 -10.27
C SER A 192 0.16 -3.28 -10.32
N MET A 193 1.30 -3.21 -9.63
CA MET A 193 2.19 -2.06 -9.72
C MET A 193 2.89 -1.94 -11.08
N LEU A 194 2.94 -3.00 -11.87
CA LEU A 194 3.65 -3.03 -13.15
C LEU A 194 2.84 -2.37 -14.26
N ASN A 195 1.60 -2.77 -14.39
CA ASN A 195 0.76 -2.36 -15.51
C ASN A 195 -0.66 -1.89 -15.12
N GLY A 196 -0.99 -1.82 -13.84
CA GLY A 196 -2.31 -1.39 -13.39
C GLY A 196 -3.43 -2.43 -13.64
N PHE A 197 -3.12 -3.65 -14.05
CA PHE A 197 -4.14 -4.72 -14.14
C PHE A 197 -4.83 -4.89 -12.79
N GLN A 198 -6.14 -5.00 -12.81
CA GLN A 198 -6.96 -5.18 -11.60
C GLN A 198 -7.63 -6.54 -11.62
N HIS A 199 -7.37 -7.37 -10.61
CA HIS A 199 -8.07 -8.64 -10.41
C HIS A 199 -9.52 -8.43 -10.01
N ASN A 200 -10.43 -9.24 -10.55
CA ASN A 200 -11.76 -9.41 -10.00
C ASN A 200 -11.67 -10.30 -8.75
N LEU A 201 -11.46 -9.68 -7.59
CA LEU A 201 -11.29 -10.41 -6.33
C LEU A 201 -12.49 -11.29 -6.00
N LYS A 202 -13.72 -10.87 -6.31
CA LYS A 202 -14.93 -11.63 -6.02
C LYS A 202 -14.94 -12.97 -6.73
N GLU A 203 -14.69 -12.97 -8.04
CA GLU A 203 -14.65 -14.23 -8.80
C GLU A 203 -13.41 -15.08 -8.43
N LEU A 204 -12.26 -14.44 -8.16
CA LEU A 204 -11.08 -15.15 -7.70
C LEU A 204 -11.30 -15.83 -6.34
N CYS A 205 -11.89 -15.13 -5.37
CA CYS A 205 -12.24 -15.71 -4.07
C CYS A 205 -13.23 -16.86 -4.21
N LYS A 206 -14.24 -16.71 -5.07
CA LYS A 206 -15.20 -17.78 -5.33
C LYS A 206 -14.52 -19.04 -5.86
N LEU A 207 -13.60 -18.92 -6.83
CA LEU A 207 -12.81 -20.05 -7.34
C LEU A 207 -11.95 -20.68 -6.25
N ALA A 208 -11.22 -19.87 -5.48
CA ALA A 208 -10.34 -20.34 -4.42
C ALA A 208 -11.12 -21.06 -3.31
N HIS A 209 -12.20 -20.44 -2.82
CA HIS A 209 -13.02 -21.00 -1.74
C HIS A 209 -13.74 -22.30 -2.15
N ALA A 210 -14.13 -22.45 -3.42
CA ALA A 210 -14.70 -23.69 -3.92
C ALA A 210 -13.75 -24.89 -3.79
N LYS A 211 -12.46 -24.64 -3.64
CA LYS A 211 -11.39 -25.63 -3.42
C LYS A 211 -10.82 -25.59 -1.99
N GLY A 212 -11.39 -24.81 -1.10
CA GLY A 212 -10.92 -24.65 0.28
C GLY A 212 -9.67 -23.79 0.44
N ALA A 213 -9.19 -23.15 -0.63
CA ALA A 213 -8.05 -22.24 -0.60
C ALA A 213 -8.46 -20.87 -0.05
N LEU A 214 -7.54 -20.20 0.65
CA LEU A 214 -7.72 -18.82 1.14
C LEU A 214 -7.09 -17.84 0.14
N VAL A 215 -7.52 -16.56 0.21
CA VAL A 215 -7.03 -15.50 -0.68
C VAL A 215 -6.39 -14.37 0.11
N TYR A 216 -5.13 -14.08 -0.21
CA TYR A 216 -4.43 -12.86 0.21
C TYR A 216 -4.34 -11.89 -0.95
N ALA A 217 -4.73 -10.64 -0.74
CA ALA A 217 -4.59 -9.57 -1.71
C ALA A 217 -3.73 -8.43 -1.15
N ASP A 218 -2.60 -8.16 -1.82
CA ASP A 218 -1.88 -6.88 -1.65
C ASP A 218 -2.73 -5.77 -2.28
N THR A 219 -3.26 -4.88 -1.45
CA THR A 219 -4.15 -3.80 -1.84
C THR A 219 -3.46 -2.44 -1.89
N VAL A 220 -2.13 -2.41 -1.79
CA VAL A 220 -1.35 -1.17 -1.70
C VAL A 220 -1.50 -0.24 -2.90
N GLN A 221 -1.86 -0.77 -4.08
CA GLN A 221 -2.08 0.04 -5.29
C GLN A 221 -3.54 0.35 -5.56
N SER A 222 -4.46 -0.14 -4.73
CA SER A 222 -5.91 0.05 -4.92
C SER A 222 -6.56 0.84 -3.78
N VAL A 223 -6.36 0.45 -2.51
CA VAL A 223 -7.02 1.09 -1.38
C VAL A 223 -6.72 2.59 -1.30
N GLY A 224 -7.78 3.41 -1.18
CA GLY A 224 -7.68 4.87 -1.19
C GLY A 224 -7.81 5.52 -2.57
N ASN A 225 -7.77 4.75 -3.67
CA ASN A 225 -7.96 5.28 -5.02
C ASN A 225 -8.92 4.45 -5.90
N THR A 226 -9.11 3.19 -5.56
CA THR A 226 -10.01 2.26 -6.25
C THR A 226 -10.89 1.62 -5.19
N PRO A 227 -12.22 1.58 -5.34
CA PRO A 227 -13.11 0.98 -4.37
C PRO A 227 -12.75 -0.47 -4.06
N ILE A 228 -12.79 -0.82 -2.79
CA ILE A 228 -12.58 -2.18 -2.28
C ILE A 228 -13.70 -2.48 -1.29
N ASP A 229 -14.37 -3.61 -1.49
CA ASP A 229 -15.32 -4.17 -0.54
C ASP A 229 -14.87 -5.58 -0.19
N VAL A 230 -14.29 -5.74 1.02
CA VAL A 230 -13.76 -7.04 1.46
C VAL A 230 -14.86 -8.02 1.80
N ARG A 231 -16.07 -7.55 2.14
CA ARG A 231 -17.23 -8.42 2.40
C ARG A 231 -17.82 -8.94 1.11
N ASP A 232 -18.05 -8.08 0.13
CA ASP A 232 -18.60 -8.49 -1.17
C ASP A 232 -17.62 -9.37 -1.95
N SER A 233 -16.34 -9.04 -1.95
CA SER A 233 -15.31 -9.87 -2.61
C SER A 233 -15.04 -11.19 -1.90
N GLY A 234 -15.22 -11.23 -0.59
CA GLY A 234 -14.93 -12.42 0.22
C GLY A 234 -13.45 -12.67 0.47
N VAL A 235 -12.57 -11.70 0.13
CA VAL A 235 -11.11 -11.84 0.35
C VAL A 235 -10.81 -12.10 1.82
N ASP A 236 -9.92 -13.05 2.10
CA ASP A 236 -9.65 -13.48 3.48
C ASP A 236 -8.67 -12.56 4.19
N PHE A 237 -7.67 -12.07 3.46
CA PHE A 237 -6.60 -11.23 3.98
C PHE A 237 -6.25 -10.13 3.00
N THR A 238 -6.07 -8.90 3.51
CA THR A 238 -5.50 -7.80 2.71
C THR A 238 -4.40 -7.10 3.47
N SER A 239 -3.46 -6.47 2.78
CA SER A 239 -2.56 -5.50 3.40
C SER A 239 -2.21 -4.35 2.46
N ALA A 240 -1.97 -3.16 3.06
CA ALA A 240 -1.60 -1.95 2.36
C ALA A 240 -0.65 -1.11 3.20
N ALA A 241 0.46 -0.68 2.61
CA ALA A 241 1.35 0.30 3.22
C ALA A 241 0.75 1.71 3.15
N GLY A 242 0.95 2.52 4.22
CA GLY A 242 0.31 3.82 4.39
C GLY A 242 0.81 4.91 3.44
N TYR A 243 2.05 4.84 2.96
CA TYR A 243 2.74 5.92 2.24
C TYR A 243 2.35 6.11 0.77
N LYS A 244 1.48 5.26 0.24
CA LYS A 244 0.96 5.39 -1.13
C LYS A 244 -0.42 6.03 -1.09
N TRP A 245 -1.41 5.37 -1.61
CA TRP A 245 -2.75 5.92 -1.79
C TRP A 245 -3.52 6.20 -0.49
N LEU A 246 -3.04 5.72 0.66
CA LEU A 246 -3.53 6.13 1.97
C LEU A 246 -2.92 7.46 2.46
N MET A 247 -1.96 8.05 1.71
CA MET A 247 -1.40 9.40 1.89
C MET A 247 -0.75 9.65 3.26
N GLY A 248 -0.33 8.60 3.97
CA GLY A 248 0.51 8.67 5.16
C GLY A 248 1.99 8.56 4.81
N ASP A 249 2.83 8.15 5.78
CA ASP A 249 4.27 7.98 5.56
C ASP A 249 4.70 6.50 5.69
N MET A 250 5.99 6.25 5.45
CA MET A 250 6.61 4.92 5.51
C MET A 250 6.65 4.37 6.92
N GLY A 251 6.77 3.04 7.05
CA GLY A 251 6.94 2.35 8.32
C GLY A 251 5.65 1.94 9.01
N MET A 252 4.50 2.26 8.45
CA MET A 252 3.20 1.80 8.90
C MET A 252 2.29 1.48 7.72
N GLY A 253 1.47 0.45 7.89
CA GLY A 253 0.39 0.05 7.01
C GLY A 253 -0.71 -0.62 7.80
N LEU A 254 -1.73 -1.06 7.09
CA LEU A 254 -2.91 -1.70 7.65
C LEU A 254 -3.14 -3.06 6.98
N MET A 255 -3.60 -4.01 7.75
CA MET A 255 -3.95 -5.36 7.31
C MET A 255 -5.37 -5.67 7.77
N SER A 256 -6.17 -6.26 6.91
CA SER A 256 -7.45 -6.87 7.29
C SER A 256 -7.34 -8.38 7.31
N VAL A 257 -7.99 -9.00 8.30
CA VAL A 257 -8.10 -10.45 8.46
C VAL A 257 -9.55 -10.77 8.79
N ARG A 258 -10.22 -11.49 7.91
CA ARG A 258 -11.62 -11.88 8.16
C ARG A 258 -11.78 -12.56 9.52
N LYS A 259 -12.76 -12.14 10.29
CA LYS A 259 -12.96 -12.58 11.67
C LYS A 259 -13.20 -14.09 11.77
N ASP A 260 -13.92 -14.67 10.82
CA ASP A 260 -14.19 -16.11 10.77
C ASP A 260 -12.97 -16.99 10.47
N ARG A 261 -11.85 -16.36 10.04
CA ARG A 261 -10.57 -17.07 9.80
C ARG A 261 -9.67 -17.11 11.03
N LEU A 262 -9.82 -16.17 11.97
CA LEU A 262 -8.93 -16.02 13.11
C LEU A 262 -8.72 -17.31 13.91
N SER A 263 -9.78 -18.06 14.18
CA SER A 263 -9.69 -19.30 14.98
C SER A 263 -8.87 -20.41 14.32
N SER A 264 -8.70 -20.38 12.99
CA SER A 264 -7.91 -21.35 12.23
C SER A 264 -6.43 -20.96 12.09
N LEU A 265 -6.07 -19.75 12.48
CA LEU A 265 -4.72 -19.21 12.34
C LEU A 265 -3.87 -19.47 13.58
N ARG A 266 -2.55 -19.58 13.38
CA ARG A 266 -1.56 -19.53 14.46
C ARG A 266 -1.19 -18.07 14.72
N ARG A 267 -0.82 -17.75 15.97
CA ARG A 267 -0.18 -16.46 16.24
C ARG A 267 1.26 -16.49 15.75
N PRO A 268 1.63 -15.66 14.75
CA PRO A 268 2.98 -15.69 14.17
C PRO A 268 4.04 -15.11 15.11
N TRP A 269 3.62 -14.29 16.05
CA TRP A 269 4.44 -13.70 17.11
C TRP A 269 3.63 -13.43 18.36
N TYR A 270 4.31 -12.95 19.43
CA TYR A 270 3.70 -12.66 20.72
C TYR A 270 4.11 -11.28 21.20
N GLY A 271 3.15 -10.50 21.74
CA GLY A 271 3.43 -9.17 22.25
C GLY A 271 2.29 -8.58 23.06
N SER A 272 2.62 -7.57 23.87
CA SER A 272 1.66 -6.95 24.80
C SER A 272 0.47 -6.27 24.10
N GLY A 273 0.63 -5.82 22.85
CA GLY A 273 -0.45 -5.23 22.05
C GLY A 273 -1.59 -6.21 21.72
N GLN A 274 -1.33 -7.51 21.79
CA GLN A 274 -2.31 -8.56 21.54
C GLN A 274 -3.22 -8.83 22.74
N LEU A 275 -2.88 -8.32 23.92
CA LEU A 275 -3.55 -8.69 25.17
C LEU A 275 -4.74 -7.79 25.46
N ALA A 276 -5.88 -8.39 25.78
CA ALA A 276 -7.06 -7.73 26.33
C ALA A 276 -6.87 -7.41 27.81
N ARG A 277 -6.31 -8.35 28.56
CA ARG A 277 -6.01 -8.23 29.98
C ARG A 277 -4.60 -8.78 30.27
N ARG A 278 -3.90 -8.14 31.22
CA ARG A 278 -2.62 -8.62 31.75
C ARG A 278 -2.50 -8.23 33.22
N GLU A 279 -2.17 -9.17 34.04
CA GLU A 279 -1.74 -8.98 35.44
C GLU A 279 -0.29 -9.41 35.61
N HIS A 280 0.46 -8.66 36.42
CA HIS A 280 1.85 -8.94 36.72
C HIS A 280 2.01 -9.19 38.21
N PHE A 281 2.56 -10.35 38.56
CA PHE A 281 2.74 -10.83 39.93
C PHE A 281 4.24 -10.85 40.37
N GLY A 282 5.16 -10.46 39.49
CA GLY A 282 6.57 -10.34 39.79
C GLY A 282 6.92 -9.02 40.49
N PHE A 283 8.18 -8.90 40.93
CA PHE A 283 8.69 -7.69 41.58
C PHE A 283 8.29 -6.41 40.79
N PRO A 284 7.83 -5.33 41.48
CA PRO A 284 7.70 -5.16 42.93
C PRO A 284 6.35 -5.63 43.52
N ASN A 285 5.48 -6.25 42.69
CA ASN A 285 4.16 -6.73 43.13
C ASN A 285 4.28 -8.02 43.98
N PRO A 286 3.26 -8.33 44.81
CA PRO A 286 3.25 -9.59 45.54
C PRO A 286 3.33 -10.81 44.59
N ALA A 287 3.97 -11.87 45.05
CA ALA A 287 4.02 -13.12 44.29
C ALA A 287 2.61 -13.71 44.11
N GLY A 288 2.29 -14.08 42.88
CA GLY A 288 1.07 -14.84 42.56
C GLY A 288 1.28 -16.35 42.76
N ASN A 289 0.39 -17.14 42.19
CA ASN A 289 0.34 -18.62 42.32
C ASN A 289 1.47 -19.35 41.56
N GLY A 290 2.69 -18.84 41.58
CA GLY A 290 3.84 -19.41 40.90
C GLY A 290 4.06 -18.93 39.46
N GLN A 291 3.11 -18.18 38.92
CA GLN A 291 3.24 -17.50 37.62
C GLN A 291 3.64 -16.04 37.83
N VAL A 292 4.49 -15.52 36.93
CA VAL A 292 4.89 -14.10 36.94
C VAL A 292 3.88 -13.19 36.27
N THR A 293 3.07 -13.73 35.37
CA THR A 293 2.03 -12.98 34.63
C THR A 293 0.85 -13.88 34.25
N GLU A 294 -0.33 -13.31 34.31
CA GLU A 294 -1.56 -13.87 33.72
C GLU A 294 -2.05 -12.92 32.63
N TYR A 295 -2.63 -13.46 31.56
CA TYR A 295 -3.09 -12.65 30.44
C TYR A 295 -4.21 -13.32 29.64
N GLU A 296 -4.95 -12.48 28.91
CA GLU A 296 -5.96 -12.89 27.95
C GLU A 296 -5.70 -12.18 26.62
N TYR A 297 -5.82 -12.90 25.52
CA TYR A 297 -5.72 -12.30 24.19
C TYR A 297 -7.03 -11.62 23.77
N ARG A 298 -6.93 -10.59 22.92
CA ARG A 298 -8.08 -10.01 22.24
C ARG A 298 -8.64 -11.00 21.23
N ASP A 299 -9.98 -11.05 21.12
CA ASP A 299 -10.68 -11.81 20.07
C ASP A 299 -10.86 -10.93 18.81
N SER A 300 -9.74 -10.63 18.15
CA SER A 300 -9.69 -9.75 16.99
C SER A 300 -8.36 -9.92 16.25
N ALA A 301 -8.21 -9.33 15.06
CA ALA A 301 -6.94 -9.30 14.33
C ALA A 301 -5.78 -8.75 15.19
N LEU A 302 -6.04 -7.79 16.07
CA LEU A 302 -5.04 -7.32 17.04
C LEU A 302 -4.55 -8.43 17.94
N GLY A 303 -5.41 -9.35 18.37
CA GLY A 303 -5.02 -10.48 19.25
C GLY A 303 -4.06 -11.46 18.60
N TYR A 304 -3.97 -11.46 17.28
CA TYR A 304 -3.07 -12.32 16.51
C TYR A 304 -1.84 -11.58 15.98
N PHE A 305 -2.01 -10.33 15.53
CA PHE A 305 -1.03 -9.66 14.67
C PHE A 305 -0.54 -8.32 15.23
N ALA A 306 -1.06 -7.84 16.38
CA ALA A 306 -0.64 -6.55 16.89
C ALA A 306 0.89 -6.47 17.02
N MET A 307 1.45 -5.45 16.41
CA MET A 307 2.84 -5.07 16.52
C MET A 307 3.12 -4.50 17.93
N GLY A 308 4.38 -4.31 18.24
CA GLY A 308 4.82 -3.60 19.44
C GLY A 308 4.56 -2.09 19.35
N THR A 309 5.58 -1.30 19.64
CA THR A 309 5.49 0.17 19.59
C THR A 309 5.30 0.65 18.14
N LEU A 310 4.26 1.45 17.92
CA LEU A 310 3.91 2.02 16.62
C LEU A 310 4.48 3.44 16.47
N ALA A 311 4.70 3.86 15.22
CA ALA A 311 5.09 5.21 14.86
C ALA A 311 3.88 6.16 14.98
N ASN A 312 3.71 6.81 16.14
CA ASN A 312 2.53 7.64 16.42
C ASN A 312 2.40 8.84 15.47
N ILE A 313 3.51 9.38 14.94
CA ILE A 313 3.45 10.45 13.94
C ILE A 313 2.77 9.95 12.66
N VAL A 314 3.15 8.77 12.17
CA VAL A 314 2.52 8.18 10.98
C VAL A 314 1.05 7.81 11.24
N ALA A 315 0.71 7.39 12.46
CA ALA A 315 -0.68 7.18 12.84
C ALA A 315 -1.50 8.48 12.79
N ALA A 316 -0.92 9.60 13.23
CA ALA A 316 -1.59 10.91 13.15
C ALA A 316 -1.80 11.36 11.69
N GLU A 317 -0.81 11.15 10.83
CA GLU A 317 -0.92 11.43 9.40
C GLU A 317 -1.99 10.58 8.72
N LEU A 318 -2.01 9.27 9.03
CA LEU A 318 -3.01 8.33 8.49
C LEU A 318 -4.42 8.65 8.97
N ASP A 319 -4.61 9.04 10.24
CA ASP A 319 -5.91 9.45 10.76
C ASP A 319 -6.52 10.56 9.90
N ALA A 320 -5.77 11.65 9.71
CA ALA A 320 -6.22 12.78 8.92
C ALA A 320 -6.37 12.44 7.41
N SER A 321 -5.49 11.62 6.87
CA SER A 321 -5.56 11.22 5.45
C SER A 321 -6.74 10.29 5.17
N LEU A 322 -7.08 9.39 6.09
CA LEU A 322 -8.24 8.52 5.97
C LEU A 322 -9.55 9.31 6.09
N GLU A 323 -9.61 10.31 7.00
CA GLU A 323 -10.73 11.26 7.04
C GLU A 323 -10.92 11.98 5.70
N TYR A 324 -9.81 12.48 5.11
CA TYR A 324 -9.85 13.10 3.78
C TYR A 324 -10.38 12.12 2.70
N LEU A 325 -9.88 10.89 2.66
CA LEU A 325 -10.29 9.90 1.66
C LEU A 325 -11.78 9.52 1.79
N LEU A 326 -12.27 9.34 3.01
CA LEU A 326 -13.67 9.08 3.28
C LEU A 326 -14.55 10.26 2.87
N ALA A 327 -14.14 11.48 3.16
CA ALA A 327 -14.87 12.69 2.80
C ALA A 327 -14.86 12.94 1.29
N ALA A 328 -13.73 12.72 0.60
CA ALA A 328 -13.61 12.84 -0.85
C ALA A 328 -14.42 11.75 -1.58
N GLY A 329 -14.49 10.54 -1.02
CA GLY A 329 -15.17 9.38 -1.60
C GLY A 329 -14.35 8.68 -2.67
N VAL A 330 -13.97 7.41 -2.45
CA VAL A 330 -13.08 6.66 -3.34
C VAL A 330 -13.72 6.44 -4.73
N GLU A 331 -15.03 6.21 -4.78
CA GLU A 331 -15.78 6.09 -6.03
C GLU A 331 -15.75 7.39 -6.84
N ARG A 332 -15.87 8.53 -6.17
CA ARG A 332 -15.75 9.85 -6.82
C ARG A 332 -14.33 10.09 -7.33
N ILE A 333 -13.31 9.69 -6.56
CA ILE A 333 -11.90 9.76 -6.97
C ILE A 333 -11.69 8.92 -8.23
N GLN A 334 -12.18 7.69 -8.25
CA GLN A 334 -12.07 6.81 -9.42
C GLN A 334 -12.80 7.40 -10.65
N ALA A 335 -14.05 7.83 -10.48
CA ALA A 335 -14.83 8.42 -11.57
C ALA A 335 -14.17 9.68 -12.15
N TYR A 336 -13.57 10.52 -11.29
CA TYR A 336 -12.87 11.73 -11.73
C TYR A 336 -11.64 11.41 -12.58
N ARG A 337 -10.80 10.47 -12.16
CA ARG A 337 -9.52 10.20 -12.83
C ARG A 337 -9.64 9.31 -14.06
N GLN A 338 -10.73 8.53 -14.18
CA GLN A 338 -10.85 7.57 -15.28
C GLN A 338 -10.75 8.22 -16.67
N PRO A 339 -11.45 9.34 -16.97
CA PRO A 339 -11.29 10.02 -18.25
C PRO A 339 -9.85 10.48 -18.54
N LEU A 340 -9.07 10.85 -17.51
CA LEU A 340 -7.67 11.24 -17.68
C LEU A 340 -6.79 10.04 -18.07
N ILE A 341 -7.08 8.87 -17.51
CA ILE A 341 -6.39 7.61 -17.84
C ILE A 341 -6.76 7.16 -19.24
N ASP A 342 -8.05 7.18 -19.59
CA ASP A 342 -8.54 6.80 -20.91
C ASP A 342 -7.89 7.68 -21.99
N HIS A 343 -7.79 8.99 -21.77
CA HIS A 343 -7.12 9.91 -22.67
C HIS A 343 -5.62 9.56 -22.85
N LEU A 344 -4.91 9.23 -21.78
CA LEU A 344 -3.52 8.75 -21.88
C LEU A 344 -3.42 7.46 -22.70
N GLN A 345 -4.35 6.52 -22.50
CA GLN A 345 -4.39 5.26 -23.27
C GLN A 345 -4.73 5.46 -24.75
N ASP A 346 -5.36 6.57 -25.10
CA ASP A 346 -5.64 6.91 -26.49
C ASP A 346 -4.47 7.65 -27.16
N GLU A 347 -3.85 8.60 -26.48
CA GLU A 347 -2.84 9.50 -27.08
C GLU A 347 -1.44 8.89 -27.11
N LEU A 348 -0.97 8.27 -26.02
CA LEU A 348 0.41 7.80 -25.95
C LEU A 348 0.74 6.69 -26.96
N PRO A 349 -0.16 5.76 -27.32
CA PRO A 349 0.10 4.81 -28.40
C PRO A 349 0.30 5.47 -29.76
N ARG A 350 -0.37 6.59 -30.04
CA ARG A 350 -0.18 7.36 -31.28
C ARG A 350 1.22 7.99 -31.40
N LEU A 351 1.84 8.19 -30.23
CA LEU A 351 3.22 8.71 -30.13
C LEU A 351 4.27 7.58 -30.08
N GLY A 352 3.86 6.31 -30.25
CA GLY A 352 4.76 5.15 -30.26
C GLY A 352 4.95 4.49 -28.90
N TYR A 353 4.27 4.93 -27.85
CA TYR A 353 4.31 4.30 -26.53
C TYR A 353 3.18 3.26 -26.39
N ALA A 354 3.46 2.02 -26.72
CA ALA A 354 2.46 0.95 -26.69
C ALA A 354 1.87 0.76 -25.28
N ASN A 355 0.53 0.79 -25.19
CA ASN A 355 -0.16 0.56 -23.92
C ASN A 355 0.01 -0.88 -23.46
N ILE A 356 0.32 -1.09 -22.18
CA ILE A 356 0.43 -2.41 -21.53
C ILE A 356 -0.52 -2.57 -20.34
N THR A 357 -1.39 -1.59 -20.11
CA THR A 357 -2.48 -1.65 -19.14
C THR A 357 -3.74 -2.11 -19.85
N PRO A 358 -4.37 -3.22 -19.46
CA PRO A 358 -5.64 -3.62 -20.04
C PRO A 358 -6.68 -2.49 -19.90
N ARG A 359 -7.45 -2.24 -20.96
CA ARG A 359 -8.50 -1.22 -20.92
C ARG A 359 -9.63 -1.65 -19.98
N GLY A 360 -10.31 -0.67 -19.42
CA GLY A 360 -11.45 -0.88 -18.53
C GLY A 360 -11.04 -1.28 -17.11
N THR A 361 -9.75 -1.23 -16.77
CA THR A 361 -9.32 -1.36 -15.37
C THR A 361 -9.71 -0.11 -14.59
N GLY A 362 -10.19 -0.28 -13.36
CA GLY A 362 -10.47 0.83 -12.45
C GLY A 362 -9.20 1.40 -11.77
N SER A 363 -8.02 1.07 -12.25
CA SER A 363 -6.73 1.42 -11.66
C SER A 363 -6.37 2.90 -11.84
N ALA A 364 -5.66 3.46 -10.85
CA ALA A 364 -5.01 4.76 -10.96
C ALA A 364 -3.69 4.73 -11.75
N LEU A 365 -3.22 3.53 -12.09
CA LEU A 365 -1.96 3.30 -12.79
C LEU A 365 -2.21 2.96 -14.24
N VAL A 366 -1.47 3.59 -15.14
CA VAL A 366 -1.42 3.22 -16.54
C VAL A 366 0.04 3.14 -16.98
N SER A 367 0.40 2.12 -17.76
CA SER A 367 1.78 1.85 -18.15
C SER A 367 1.92 1.69 -19.66
N PHE A 368 3.04 2.14 -20.18
CA PHE A 368 3.35 2.15 -21.62
C PHE A 368 4.75 1.63 -21.86
N ARG A 369 4.95 0.85 -22.92
CA ARG A 369 6.28 0.41 -23.37
C ARG A 369 7.08 1.59 -23.94
N HIS A 370 8.39 1.52 -23.80
CA HIS A 370 9.36 2.37 -24.47
C HIS A 370 10.64 1.57 -24.74
N ASP A 371 11.43 2.05 -25.71
CA ASP A 371 12.68 1.40 -26.12
C ASP A 371 13.92 2.10 -25.56
N ASP A 372 13.79 3.36 -25.12
CA ASP A 372 14.90 4.17 -24.60
C ASP A 372 14.53 4.90 -23.31
N ALA A 373 14.88 4.29 -22.18
CA ALA A 373 14.66 4.85 -20.86
C ALA A 373 15.46 6.15 -20.61
N ALA A 374 16.64 6.30 -21.22
CA ALA A 374 17.49 7.47 -20.99
C ALA A 374 16.93 8.69 -21.72
N ALA A 375 16.53 8.53 -22.99
CA ALA A 375 15.87 9.59 -23.74
C ALA A 375 14.52 9.99 -23.09
N LEU A 376 13.73 9.01 -22.64
CA LEU A 376 12.47 9.26 -21.97
C LEU A 376 12.64 10.07 -20.66
N ARG A 377 13.58 9.66 -19.80
CA ARG A 377 13.90 10.43 -18.57
C ARG A 377 14.33 11.85 -18.87
N LYS A 378 15.14 12.05 -19.93
CA LYS A 378 15.59 13.39 -20.35
C LYS A 378 14.41 14.27 -20.80
N ARG A 379 13.46 13.73 -21.58
CA ARG A 379 12.25 14.45 -22.02
C ARG A 379 11.38 14.83 -20.82
N LEU A 380 11.09 13.89 -19.92
CA LEU A 380 10.28 14.14 -18.74
C LEU A 380 10.93 15.19 -17.81
N SER A 381 12.24 15.06 -17.57
CA SER A 381 12.99 16.05 -16.77
C SER A 381 12.98 17.45 -17.39
N ALA A 382 13.15 17.57 -18.71
CA ALA A 382 13.12 18.86 -19.41
C ALA A 382 11.72 19.53 -19.31
N ALA A 383 10.66 18.73 -19.21
CA ALA A 383 9.29 19.21 -19.05
C ALA A 383 8.88 19.38 -17.56
N ASN A 384 9.77 19.10 -16.62
CA ASN A 384 9.49 19.05 -15.18
C ASN A 384 8.33 18.12 -14.84
N ILE A 385 8.36 16.88 -15.35
CA ILE A 385 7.37 15.85 -15.14
C ILE A 385 7.99 14.67 -14.38
N THR A 386 7.38 14.26 -13.29
CA THR A 386 7.79 13.10 -12.48
C THR A 386 6.87 11.91 -12.76
N ALA A 387 7.41 10.86 -13.34
CA ALA A 387 6.75 9.56 -13.54
C ALA A 387 7.75 8.42 -13.32
N THR A 388 7.27 7.20 -13.10
CA THR A 388 8.16 6.03 -13.02
C THR A 388 8.65 5.64 -14.42
N VAL A 389 9.97 5.55 -14.61
CA VAL A 389 10.58 5.03 -15.85
C VAL A 389 11.49 3.86 -15.50
N SER A 390 11.05 2.65 -15.85
CA SER A 390 11.80 1.40 -15.78
C SER A 390 12.67 1.18 -17.03
N GLY A 391 13.34 0.03 -17.15
CA GLY A 391 14.10 -0.33 -18.33
C GLY A 391 13.24 -0.47 -19.60
N HIS A 392 11.98 -0.86 -19.47
CA HIS A 392 11.11 -1.26 -20.59
C HIS A 392 9.71 -0.62 -20.57
N TYR A 393 9.36 0.08 -19.51
CA TYR A 393 8.05 0.73 -19.40
C TYR A 393 8.11 2.03 -18.63
N MET A 394 7.20 2.93 -18.97
CA MET A 394 6.85 4.11 -18.19
C MET A 394 5.50 3.85 -17.50
N ARG A 395 5.40 4.18 -16.22
CA ARG A 395 4.13 4.15 -15.48
C ARG A 395 3.73 5.54 -15.05
N VAL A 396 2.50 5.91 -15.39
CA VAL A 396 1.84 7.15 -15.00
C VAL A 396 0.84 6.80 -13.90
N ALA A 397 0.86 7.53 -12.81
CA ALA A 397 -0.02 7.34 -11.66
C ALA A 397 -0.84 8.62 -11.45
N VAL A 398 -2.11 8.59 -11.88
CA VAL A 398 -3.02 9.74 -11.83
C VAL A 398 -3.69 9.81 -10.46
N SER A 399 -3.57 10.94 -9.78
CA SER A 399 -4.14 11.17 -8.45
C SER A 399 -5.16 12.32 -8.45
N VAL A 400 -5.78 12.53 -7.31
CA VAL A 400 -6.84 13.53 -7.05
C VAL A 400 -6.48 14.97 -7.39
N PHE A 401 -5.19 15.28 -7.48
CA PHE A 401 -4.68 16.61 -7.80
C PHE A 401 -4.27 16.78 -9.27
N ASN A 402 -4.23 15.71 -10.07
CA ASN A 402 -3.94 15.83 -11.50
C ASN A 402 -5.17 16.26 -12.29
N ASP A 403 -4.97 17.03 -13.34
CA ASP A 403 -6.02 17.48 -14.27
C ASP A 403 -5.68 17.23 -15.75
N SER A 404 -6.58 17.67 -16.64
CA SER A 404 -6.36 17.56 -18.09
C SER A 404 -5.12 18.32 -18.55
N ASN A 405 -4.78 19.46 -17.95
CA ASN A 405 -3.58 20.21 -18.31
C ASN A 405 -2.30 19.43 -17.97
N ASP A 406 -2.30 18.69 -16.85
CA ASP A 406 -1.18 17.82 -16.49
C ASP A 406 -1.00 16.71 -17.52
N VAL A 407 -2.10 16.10 -17.98
CA VAL A 407 -2.10 15.06 -19.02
C VAL A 407 -1.61 15.62 -20.35
N GLU A 408 -2.11 16.77 -20.79
CA GLU A 408 -1.68 17.44 -22.02
C GLU A 408 -0.19 17.82 -21.98
N ARG A 409 0.31 18.24 -20.82
CA ARG A 409 1.75 18.50 -20.66
C ARG A 409 2.59 17.24 -20.86
N LEU A 410 2.14 16.09 -20.35
CA LEU A 410 2.81 14.81 -20.56
C LEU A 410 2.78 14.40 -22.04
N VAL A 411 1.60 14.45 -22.69
CA VAL A 411 1.44 14.13 -24.11
C VAL A 411 2.37 15.01 -24.95
N LYS A 412 2.38 16.33 -24.72
CA LYS A 412 3.27 17.28 -25.43
C LYS A 412 4.74 17.02 -25.20
N ALA A 413 5.15 16.63 -23.99
CA ALA A 413 6.55 16.33 -23.66
C ALA A 413 7.04 15.07 -24.36
N LEU A 414 6.13 14.14 -24.69
CA LEU A 414 6.43 12.87 -25.34
C LEU A 414 6.29 12.90 -26.88
N ALA A 415 5.57 13.86 -27.42
CA ALA A 415 5.49 14.11 -28.86
C ALA A 415 6.84 14.64 -29.40
#